data_32f2e5f795a8ff1d8e143ba7ba78cd32
#
_entry.id   32f2e5f795a8ff1d8e143ba7ba78cd32
#
_cell.length_a   1.000
_cell.length_b   1.000
_cell.length_c   1.000
_cell.angle_alpha   90.00
_cell.angle_beta   90.00
_cell.angle_gamma   90.00
#
_symmetry.space_group_name_H-M   'P 1'
#
loop_
_entity.id
_entity.type
_entity.pdbx_description
1 polymer ?
#
loop_
_entity_poly.entity_id
_entity_poly.type
_entity_poly.pdbx_seq_one_letter_code
_entity_poly.pdbx_strand_id
1 'polypeptide(L)'
;MQYTLRPYQQEASDAAVKFFSDKTTAKHNGLLILPTGAGKSLVIADIASKIDEPLIVLQPSREILQQNFAKLQSYGVWDCSIYSASLNRKEINRITFATIGSLMNHVDEFDSFHKILIDECHLVNPREGQYKEFIERVDGRQVIGLTATPYRLGQTIDPKTINSKWKKYGSILKFLTRTRPRVFDQVLYHCQVKTLLEGGFLAKLRYFDMNALELDNVKLNSTGADYDELSLFKEFQRVGFYEYTLNIVKRVMRPKDGSVRHGILVFVRFVEDAERLADDLMGFCEVVSGSTPKKEREAILERFKNGETEVIANVGVLVCGFDFPALDTVILARPTMSLAFYYQAVGRCIRPYPDKDGWVVDLCGSVTKFGKVEDLWLDHDERGGWIITSNGKQLTNTFMTK
;
A
#
# COMPACT_ATOMS: atom_id res chain seq x y z
N MET A 1 1.57 23.12 16.14
CA MET A 1 0.89 23.68 14.94
C MET A 1 -0.26 22.74 14.60
N GLN A 2 -1.49 23.19 14.76
CA GLN A 2 -2.66 22.36 14.43
C GLN A 2 -2.78 22.28 12.91
N TYR A 3 -2.76 21.08 12.33
CA TYR A 3 -2.93 20.92 10.89
C TYR A 3 -4.39 21.18 10.52
N THR A 4 -4.61 21.95 9.47
CA THR A 4 -5.95 22.10 8.89
C THR A 4 -6.18 20.94 7.90
N LEU A 5 -7.23 20.15 8.12
CA LEU A 5 -7.62 19.11 7.20
C LEU A 5 -8.06 19.69 5.85
N ARG A 6 -7.72 19.01 4.79
CA ARG A 6 -8.28 19.27 3.46
C ARG A 6 -9.74 18.81 3.41
N PRO A 7 -10.59 19.35 2.53
CA PRO A 7 -12.02 19.00 2.50
C PRO A 7 -12.29 17.50 2.51
N TYR A 8 -11.65 16.74 1.65
CA TYR A 8 -11.83 15.29 1.57
C TYR A 8 -11.32 14.53 2.83
N GLN A 9 -10.32 15.06 3.52
CA GLN A 9 -9.85 14.50 4.80
C GLN A 9 -10.87 14.76 5.91
N GLN A 10 -11.47 15.95 5.91
CA GLN A 10 -12.53 16.30 6.85
C GLN A 10 -13.76 15.43 6.64
N GLU A 11 -14.21 15.27 5.39
CA GLU A 11 -15.34 14.40 5.04
C GLU A 11 -15.10 12.94 5.46
N ALA A 12 -13.89 12.42 5.25
CA ALA A 12 -13.51 11.08 5.68
C ALA A 12 -13.53 10.94 7.21
N SER A 13 -13.01 11.93 7.93
CA SER A 13 -13.02 11.95 9.40
C SER A 13 -14.44 12.04 9.93
N ASP A 14 -15.26 12.94 9.40
CA ASP A 14 -16.65 13.14 9.84
C ASP A 14 -17.50 11.89 9.60
N ALA A 15 -17.29 11.18 8.47
CA ALA A 15 -17.94 9.89 8.20
C ALA A 15 -17.57 8.83 9.24
N ALA A 16 -16.30 8.77 9.64
CA ALA A 16 -15.83 7.83 10.67
C ALA A 16 -16.36 8.18 12.06
N VAL A 17 -16.31 9.47 12.45
CA VAL A 17 -16.82 9.93 13.75
C VAL A 17 -18.33 9.67 13.85
N LYS A 18 -19.08 9.97 12.78
CA LYS A 18 -20.52 9.65 12.71
C LYS A 18 -20.76 8.15 12.91
N PHE A 19 -19.99 7.30 12.24
CA PHE A 19 -20.10 5.85 12.37
C PHE A 19 -19.83 5.39 13.80
N PHE A 20 -18.77 5.87 14.45
CA PHE A 20 -18.43 5.51 15.83
C PHE A 20 -19.41 6.07 16.87
N SER A 21 -20.09 7.17 16.56
CA SER A 21 -21.07 7.78 17.47
C SER A 21 -22.45 7.15 17.35
N ASP A 22 -22.75 6.48 16.24
CA ASP A 22 -24.06 5.87 16.01
C ASP A 22 -24.11 4.45 16.61
N LYS A 23 -24.91 4.30 17.68
CA LYS A 23 -25.09 3.01 18.36
C LYS A 23 -25.76 1.94 17.47
N THR A 24 -26.45 2.35 16.40
CA THR A 24 -27.08 1.40 15.46
C THR A 24 -26.08 0.70 14.58
N THR A 25 -24.86 1.24 14.46
CA THR A 25 -23.74 0.64 13.71
C THR A 25 -22.97 -0.41 14.54
N ALA A 26 -23.38 -0.68 15.79
CA ALA A 26 -22.77 -1.72 16.59
C ALA A 26 -22.83 -3.07 15.86
N LYS A 27 -21.67 -3.77 15.78
CA LYS A 27 -21.42 -5.00 15.00
C LYS A 27 -21.32 -4.80 13.47
N HIS A 28 -21.21 -3.55 13.01
CA HIS A 28 -20.87 -3.24 11.63
C HIS A 28 -19.43 -2.77 11.51
N ASN A 29 -18.84 -3.02 10.34
CA ASN A 29 -17.47 -2.65 10.05
C ASN A 29 -17.42 -1.84 8.75
N GLY A 30 -16.78 -0.67 8.81
CA GLY A 30 -16.72 0.28 7.71
C GLY A 30 -15.34 0.42 7.09
N LEU A 31 -15.30 0.92 5.87
CA LEU A 31 -14.07 1.24 5.14
C LEU A 31 -13.98 2.74 4.84
N LEU A 32 -12.82 3.32 5.06
CA LEU A 32 -12.39 4.59 4.49
C LEU A 32 -11.36 4.32 3.40
N ILE A 33 -11.67 4.68 2.17
CA ILE A 33 -10.81 4.43 1.02
C ILE A 33 -10.17 5.76 0.61
N LEU A 34 -8.91 5.91 0.96
CA LEU A 34 -8.13 7.12 0.69
C LEU A 34 -6.87 6.78 -0.10
N PRO A 35 -6.60 7.44 -1.21
CA PRO A 35 -5.41 7.21 -2.02
C PRO A 35 -4.09 7.26 -1.23
N THR A 36 -3.06 6.60 -1.77
CA THR A 36 -1.69 6.80 -1.28
C THR A 36 -1.31 8.27 -1.46
N GLY A 37 -0.69 8.87 -0.46
CA GLY A 37 -0.38 10.31 -0.46
C GLY A 37 -1.53 11.23 -0.02
N ALA A 38 -2.75 10.73 0.19
CA ALA A 38 -3.90 11.52 0.66
C ALA A 38 -3.82 11.98 2.12
N GLY A 39 -2.78 11.59 2.87
CA GLY A 39 -2.61 12.00 4.26
C GLY A 39 -3.48 11.24 5.25
N LYS A 40 -3.63 9.92 5.09
CA LYS A 40 -4.35 9.03 6.03
C LYS A 40 -3.97 9.26 7.49
N SER A 41 -2.70 9.56 7.76
CA SER A 41 -2.20 9.83 9.13
C SER A 41 -2.90 11.02 9.82
N LEU A 42 -3.25 12.07 9.04
CA LEU A 42 -4.00 13.22 9.57
C LEU A 42 -5.45 12.84 9.86
N VAL A 43 -6.06 12.04 8.97
CA VAL A 43 -7.44 11.55 9.14
C VAL A 43 -7.52 10.65 10.39
N ILE A 44 -6.57 9.74 10.59
CA ILE A 44 -6.48 8.89 11.79
C ILE A 44 -6.36 9.76 13.06
N ALA A 45 -5.48 10.77 13.04
CA ALA A 45 -5.28 11.63 14.18
C ALA A 45 -6.53 12.46 14.52
N ASP A 46 -7.20 12.99 13.50
CA ASP A 46 -8.43 13.77 13.68
C ASP A 46 -9.59 12.90 14.20
N ILE A 47 -9.79 11.70 13.64
CA ILE A 47 -10.77 10.74 14.15
C ILE A 47 -10.49 10.43 15.64
N ALA A 48 -9.25 10.04 15.95
CA ALA A 48 -8.87 9.66 17.30
C ALA A 48 -9.05 10.81 18.29
N SER A 49 -8.81 12.07 17.88
CA SER A 49 -9.00 13.25 18.72
C SER A 49 -10.46 13.53 19.07
N LYS A 50 -11.43 13.03 18.26
CA LYS A 50 -12.85 13.31 18.41
C LYS A 50 -13.63 12.15 19.07
N ILE A 51 -12.99 11.03 19.36
CA ILE A 51 -13.63 9.88 20.02
C ILE A 51 -13.30 9.89 21.51
N ASP A 52 -14.32 9.93 22.36
CA ASP A 52 -14.16 9.99 23.80
C ASP A 52 -14.01 8.61 24.46
N GLU A 53 -14.52 7.57 23.81
CA GLU A 53 -14.42 6.20 24.32
C GLU A 53 -13.05 5.56 24.00
N PRO A 54 -12.69 4.45 24.67
CA PRO A 54 -11.48 3.69 24.37
C PRO A 54 -11.38 3.32 22.89
N LEU A 55 -10.31 3.76 22.24
CA LEU A 55 -10.03 3.53 20.82
C LEU A 55 -8.66 2.90 20.64
N ILE A 56 -8.62 1.72 20.00
CA ILE A 56 -7.36 1.13 19.59
C ILE A 56 -7.10 1.40 18.10
N VAL A 57 -5.88 1.86 17.78
CA VAL A 57 -5.42 2.17 16.42
C VAL A 57 -4.35 1.17 16.03
N LEU A 58 -4.72 0.20 15.19
CA LEU A 58 -3.83 -0.85 14.74
C LEU A 58 -3.02 -0.40 13.53
N GLN A 59 -1.71 -0.53 13.63
CA GLN A 59 -0.75 -0.10 12.61
C GLN A 59 0.03 -1.29 12.03
N PRO A 60 0.33 -1.27 10.72
CA PRO A 60 0.98 -2.40 10.06
C PRO A 60 2.46 -2.55 10.41
N SER A 61 3.11 -1.45 10.79
CA SER A 61 4.52 -1.44 11.16
C SER A 61 4.80 -0.44 12.28
N ARG A 62 5.93 -0.62 12.93
CA ARG A 62 6.42 0.24 13.99
C ARG A 62 6.71 1.67 13.49
N GLU A 63 7.23 1.80 12.27
CA GLU A 63 7.57 3.08 11.66
C GLU A 63 6.32 3.91 11.40
N ILE A 64 5.29 3.30 10.82
CA ILE A 64 3.99 3.95 10.59
C ILE A 64 3.31 4.28 11.94
N LEU A 65 3.43 3.38 12.92
CA LEU A 65 2.91 3.61 14.26
C LEU A 65 3.50 4.88 14.88
N GLN A 66 4.83 5.00 14.86
CA GLN A 66 5.51 6.19 15.43
C GLN A 66 5.11 7.48 14.70
N GLN A 67 5.01 7.44 13.37
CA GLN A 67 4.58 8.59 12.56
C GLN A 67 3.14 9.02 12.90
N ASN A 68 2.21 8.07 12.95
CA ASN A 68 0.81 8.35 13.21
C ASN A 68 0.59 8.80 14.67
N PHE A 69 1.31 8.21 15.62
CA PHE A 69 1.29 8.61 17.02
C PHE A 69 1.81 10.05 17.22
N ALA A 70 2.96 10.39 16.63
CA ALA A 70 3.50 11.75 16.67
C ALA A 70 2.54 12.76 16.02
N LYS A 71 1.82 12.34 14.98
CA LYS A 71 0.80 13.16 14.32
C LYS A 71 -0.38 13.45 15.29
N LEU A 72 -0.86 12.44 16.02
CA LEU A 72 -1.92 12.65 17.03
C LEU A 72 -1.46 13.61 18.13
N GLN A 73 -0.23 13.46 18.65
CA GLN A 73 0.31 14.38 19.64
C GLN A 73 0.37 15.84 19.15
N SER A 74 0.62 16.03 17.84
CA SER A 74 0.60 17.38 17.23
C SER A 74 -0.78 18.04 17.21
N TYR A 75 -1.86 17.27 17.42
CA TYR A 75 -3.22 17.79 17.67
C TYR A 75 -3.48 18.17 19.12
N GLY A 76 -2.48 18.05 20.00
CA GLY A 76 -2.62 18.35 21.43
C GLY A 76 -3.29 17.24 22.23
N VAL A 77 -3.39 16.05 21.70
CA VAL A 77 -3.96 14.88 22.38
C VAL A 77 -2.85 14.15 23.13
N TRP A 78 -2.93 14.16 24.44
CA TRP A 78 -1.91 13.56 25.33
C TRP A 78 -2.40 12.30 26.05
N ASP A 79 -3.72 12.07 26.07
CA ASP A 79 -4.35 10.86 26.58
C ASP A 79 -4.23 9.71 25.56
N CYS A 80 -2.99 9.45 25.16
CA CYS A 80 -2.65 8.45 24.15
C CYS A 80 -1.35 7.72 24.50
N SER A 81 -1.22 6.48 24.05
CA SER A 81 -0.08 5.62 24.37
C SER A 81 0.32 4.74 23.17
N ILE A 82 1.47 4.09 23.33
CA ILE A 82 1.97 3.08 22.40
C ILE A 82 2.04 1.73 23.09
N TYR A 83 1.49 0.71 22.43
CA TYR A 83 1.64 -0.70 22.79
C TYR A 83 2.35 -1.46 21.67
N SER A 84 3.67 -1.58 21.78
CA SER A 84 4.51 -2.22 20.76
C SER A 84 5.76 -2.84 21.36
N ALA A 85 5.89 -4.15 21.23
CA ALA A 85 7.06 -4.89 21.70
C ALA A 85 8.35 -4.42 21.00
N SER A 86 8.29 -4.11 19.71
CA SER A 86 9.45 -3.64 18.94
C SER A 86 9.93 -2.23 19.33
N LEU A 87 9.12 -1.47 20.07
CA LEU A 87 9.44 -0.16 20.65
C LEU A 87 9.72 -0.23 22.15
N ASN A 88 9.61 -1.44 22.73
CA ASN A 88 9.71 -1.65 24.19
C ASN A 88 8.76 -0.76 24.98
N ARG A 89 7.55 -0.52 24.47
CA ARG A 89 6.49 0.28 25.11
C ARG A 89 5.23 -0.57 25.22
N LYS A 90 4.65 -0.62 26.42
CA LYS A 90 3.44 -1.38 26.77
C LYS A 90 2.52 -0.53 27.65
N GLU A 91 2.18 0.65 27.17
CA GLU A 91 1.30 1.57 27.87
C GLU A 91 -0.09 1.52 27.24
N ILE A 92 -1.14 1.56 28.07
CA ILE A 92 -2.54 1.57 27.65
C ILE A 92 -3.18 2.84 28.15
N ASN A 93 -3.72 3.66 27.28
CA ASN A 93 -4.51 4.83 27.56
C ASN A 93 -5.79 4.80 26.72
N ARG A 94 -6.68 5.79 26.89
CA ARG A 94 -7.92 5.90 26.13
C ARG A 94 -7.71 5.72 24.63
N ILE A 95 -6.67 6.31 24.04
CA ILE A 95 -6.25 6.06 22.66
C ILE A 95 -4.94 5.29 22.68
N THR A 96 -4.97 4.05 22.21
CA THR A 96 -3.78 3.19 22.18
C THR A 96 -3.40 2.83 20.75
N PHE A 97 -2.19 3.24 20.33
CA PHE A 97 -1.60 2.83 19.05
C PHE A 97 -0.82 1.53 19.24
N ALA A 98 -1.11 0.54 18.44
CA ALA A 98 -0.48 -0.77 18.60
C ALA A 98 -0.15 -1.45 17.26
N THR A 99 0.81 -2.37 17.30
CA THR A 99 1.02 -3.35 16.23
C THR A 99 0.35 -4.65 16.64
N ILE A 100 -0.37 -5.30 15.72
CA ILE A 100 -1.21 -6.46 16.04
C ILE A 100 -0.42 -7.58 16.74
N GLY A 101 0.80 -7.89 16.30
CA GLY A 101 1.62 -8.94 16.91
C GLY A 101 2.00 -8.67 18.37
N SER A 102 1.99 -7.41 18.82
CA SER A 102 2.29 -7.04 20.20
C SER A 102 1.12 -7.28 21.15
N LEU A 103 -0.12 -7.32 20.63
CA LEU A 103 -1.34 -7.48 21.41
C LEU A 103 -1.70 -8.93 21.70
N MET A 104 -1.33 -9.86 20.80
CA MET A 104 -1.91 -11.21 20.80
C MET A 104 -1.70 -12.02 22.08
N ASN A 105 -0.61 -11.77 22.81
CA ASN A 105 -0.35 -12.41 24.10
C ASN A 105 -0.98 -11.69 25.30
N HIS A 106 -1.66 -10.57 25.09
CA HIS A 106 -2.16 -9.64 26.11
C HIS A 106 -3.56 -9.13 25.78
N VAL A 107 -4.35 -9.86 24.99
CA VAL A 107 -5.65 -9.39 24.48
C VAL A 107 -6.60 -9.01 25.59
N ASP A 108 -6.58 -9.74 26.72
CA ASP A 108 -7.46 -9.52 27.87
C ASP A 108 -7.25 -8.14 28.54
N GLU A 109 -6.10 -7.50 28.31
CA GLU A 109 -5.85 -6.11 28.76
C GLU A 109 -6.65 -5.07 27.96
N PHE A 110 -7.26 -5.48 26.83
CA PHE A 110 -7.98 -4.62 25.88
C PHE A 110 -9.49 -4.84 25.82
N ASP A 111 -10.08 -5.51 26.80
CA ASP A 111 -11.52 -5.86 26.84
C ASP A 111 -12.46 -4.65 26.75
N SER A 112 -11.98 -3.45 27.13
CA SER A 112 -12.77 -2.22 27.01
C SER A 112 -12.69 -1.54 25.64
N PHE A 113 -11.85 -2.04 24.71
CA PHE A 113 -11.63 -1.42 23.41
C PHE A 113 -12.56 -1.98 22.33
N HIS A 114 -13.81 -1.56 22.36
CA HIS A 114 -14.81 -1.99 21.37
C HIS A 114 -14.78 -1.20 20.06
N LYS A 115 -14.08 -0.06 20.01
CA LYS A 115 -13.85 0.75 18.82
C LYS A 115 -12.42 0.51 18.31
N ILE A 116 -12.32 0.07 17.07
CA ILE A 116 -11.05 -0.33 16.46
C ILE A 116 -10.85 0.42 15.13
N LEU A 117 -9.71 1.05 14.98
CA LEU A 117 -9.27 1.69 13.74
C LEU A 117 -8.06 0.92 13.18
N ILE A 118 -8.13 0.46 11.95
CA ILE A 118 -7.09 -0.37 11.33
C ILE A 118 -6.51 0.35 10.11
N ASP A 119 -5.26 0.76 10.20
CA ASP A 119 -4.54 1.29 9.05
C ASP A 119 -4.04 0.15 8.15
N GLU A 120 -4.02 0.39 6.84
CA GLU A 120 -3.73 -0.60 5.79
C GLU A 120 -4.55 -1.90 5.98
N CYS A 121 -5.85 -1.74 6.17
CA CYS A 121 -6.77 -2.83 6.51
C CYS A 121 -6.90 -3.91 5.44
N HIS A 122 -6.35 -3.72 4.24
CA HIS A 122 -6.22 -4.76 3.23
C HIS A 122 -5.33 -5.93 3.69
N LEU A 123 -4.53 -5.73 4.74
CA LEU A 123 -3.74 -6.78 5.37
C LEU A 123 -4.58 -7.73 6.25
N VAL A 124 -5.79 -7.33 6.65
CA VAL A 124 -6.68 -8.17 7.46
C VAL A 124 -7.11 -9.41 6.67
N ASN A 125 -6.73 -10.60 7.15
CA ASN A 125 -7.19 -11.84 6.55
C ASN A 125 -8.62 -12.16 7.05
N PRO A 126 -9.62 -12.32 6.16
CA PRO A 126 -10.99 -12.56 6.57
C PRO A 126 -11.23 -13.97 7.13
N ARG A 127 -10.37 -14.94 6.84
CA ARG A 127 -10.55 -16.33 7.28
C ARG A 127 -9.88 -16.61 8.62
N GLU A 128 -8.66 -16.16 8.77
CA GLU A 128 -7.78 -16.46 9.90
C GLU A 128 -6.77 -15.32 10.11
N GLY A 129 -6.09 -15.32 11.23
CA GLY A 129 -4.99 -14.40 11.53
C GLY A 129 -5.28 -13.45 12.69
N GLN A 130 -4.22 -12.84 13.16
CA GLN A 130 -4.20 -12.06 14.39
C GLN A 130 -5.23 -10.92 14.45
N TYR A 131 -5.47 -10.21 13.36
CA TYR A 131 -6.46 -9.13 13.33
C TYR A 131 -7.88 -9.65 13.62
N LYS A 132 -8.28 -10.74 12.95
CA LYS A 132 -9.60 -11.32 13.15
C LYS A 132 -9.74 -11.86 14.57
N GLU A 133 -8.77 -12.62 15.05
CA GLU A 133 -8.75 -13.15 16.40
C GLU A 133 -8.82 -12.05 17.45
N PHE A 134 -8.06 -10.96 17.28
CA PHE A 134 -8.11 -9.81 18.18
C PHE A 134 -9.50 -9.17 18.21
N ILE A 135 -10.09 -8.86 17.03
CA ILE A 135 -11.43 -8.26 16.94
C ILE A 135 -12.49 -9.12 17.63
N GLU A 136 -12.42 -10.44 17.47
CA GLU A 136 -13.36 -11.38 18.09
C GLU A 136 -13.17 -11.45 19.60
N ARG A 137 -11.94 -11.49 20.10
CA ARG A 137 -11.64 -11.60 21.53
C ARG A 137 -12.01 -10.36 22.35
N VAL A 138 -11.81 -9.15 21.80
CA VAL A 138 -12.17 -7.89 22.48
C VAL A 138 -13.64 -7.50 22.26
N ASP A 139 -14.46 -8.36 21.66
CA ASP A 139 -15.84 -8.03 21.24
C ASP A 139 -15.88 -6.68 20.47
N GLY A 140 -15.04 -6.57 19.45
CA GLY A 140 -14.95 -5.36 18.61
C GLY A 140 -16.28 -5.02 17.97
N ARG A 141 -16.95 -3.98 18.47
CA ARG A 141 -18.35 -3.65 18.07
C ARG A 141 -18.40 -2.76 16.84
N GLN A 142 -17.41 -1.90 16.67
CA GLN A 142 -17.30 -0.99 15.54
C GLN A 142 -15.86 -0.99 15.07
N VAL A 143 -15.63 -1.47 13.85
CA VAL A 143 -14.29 -1.54 13.26
C VAL A 143 -14.28 -0.67 12.00
N ILE A 144 -13.35 0.28 11.92
CA ILE A 144 -13.10 1.05 10.71
C ILE A 144 -11.72 0.68 10.16
N GLY A 145 -11.70 0.27 8.91
CA GLY A 145 -10.47 0.05 8.15
C GLY A 145 -10.15 1.23 7.24
N LEU A 146 -8.89 1.67 7.23
CA LEU A 146 -8.37 2.62 6.26
C LEU A 146 -7.47 1.90 5.27
N THR A 147 -7.59 2.20 3.99
CA THR A 147 -6.69 1.67 2.95
C THR A 147 -6.75 2.49 1.68
N ALA A 148 -5.66 2.42 0.91
CA ALA A 148 -5.63 2.90 -0.47
C ALA A 148 -5.94 1.78 -1.48
N THR A 149 -5.88 0.51 -1.04
CA THR A 149 -6.06 -0.69 -1.87
C THR A 149 -7.17 -1.58 -1.29
N PRO A 150 -8.45 -1.25 -1.53
CA PRO A 150 -9.59 -1.89 -0.87
C PRO A 150 -9.90 -3.29 -1.42
N TYR A 151 -8.86 -4.05 -1.77
CA TYR A 151 -8.99 -5.38 -2.35
C TYR A 151 -7.86 -6.31 -1.90
N ARG A 152 -8.12 -7.61 -1.97
CA ARG A 152 -7.15 -8.67 -1.65
C ARG A 152 -7.12 -9.72 -2.75
N LEU A 153 -5.94 -10.29 -2.93
CA LEU A 153 -5.76 -11.47 -3.75
C LEU A 153 -6.41 -12.68 -3.07
N GLY A 154 -7.16 -13.45 -3.83
CA GLY A 154 -7.76 -14.70 -3.42
C GLY A 154 -7.66 -15.74 -4.53
N GLN A 155 -7.94 -17.00 -4.20
CA GLN A 155 -8.06 -18.07 -5.19
C GLN A 155 -9.50 -18.26 -5.63
N THR A 156 -9.69 -18.65 -6.87
CA THR A 156 -10.98 -19.03 -7.46
C THR A 156 -10.77 -20.09 -8.53
N ILE A 157 -11.85 -20.73 -8.94
CA ILE A 157 -11.83 -21.68 -10.06
C ILE A 157 -11.90 -20.86 -11.35
N ASP A 158 -11.08 -21.21 -12.33
CA ASP A 158 -11.16 -20.66 -13.68
C ASP A 158 -12.57 -20.88 -14.26
N PRO A 159 -13.31 -19.80 -14.59
CA PRO A 159 -14.67 -19.90 -15.11
C PRO A 159 -14.81 -20.83 -16.31
N LYS A 160 -13.78 -20.94 -17.15
CA LYS A 160 -13.74 -21.83 -18.32
C LYS A 160 -13.71 -23.31 -17.93
N THR A 161 -13.32 -23.64 -16.71
CA THR A 161 -13.17 -25.03 -16.24
C THR A 161 -14.15 -25.40 -15.13
N ILE A 162 -15.10 -24.52 -14.79
CA ILE A 162 -16.03 -24.72 -13.67
C ILE A 162 -16.87 -26.01 -13.83
N ASN A 163 -17.23 -26.35 -15.07
CA ASN A 163 -17.99 -27.53 -15.43
C ASN A 163 -17.10 -28.72 -15.89
N SER A 164 -15.78 -28.56 -15.83
CA SER A 164 -14.83 -29.60 -16.19
C SER A 164 -14.57 -30.56 -15.02
N LYS A 165 -14.33 -31.85 -15.34
CA LYS A 165 -13.83 -32.83 -14.36
C LYS A 165 -12.48 -32.37 -13.74
N TRP A 166 -11.67 -31.66 -14.51
CA TRP A 166 -10.38 -31.11 -14.12
C TRP A 166 -10.47 -29.60 -13.94
N LYS A 167 -10.78 -29.15 -12.74
CA LYS A 167 -10.88 -27.73 -12.39
C LYS A 167 -9.50 -27.12 -12.33
N LYS A 168 -9.29 -26.02 -13.04
CA LYS A 168 -8.11 -25.18 -12.90
C LYS A 168 -8.41 -24.08 -11.89
N TYR A 169 -7.43 -23.79 -11.04
CA TYR A 169 -7.49 -22.69 -10.08
C TYR A 169 -6.67 -21.52 -10.60
N GLY A 170 -7.06 -20.34 -10.23
CA GLY A 170 -6.34 -19.10 -10.51
C GLY A 170 -6.69 -18.03 -9.49
N SER A 171 -6.25 -16.83 -9.77
CA SER A 171 -6.36 -15.72 -8.85
C SER A 171 -7.51 -14.79 -9.17
N ILE A 172 -8.03 -14.15 -8.14
CA ILE A 172 -9.05 -13.11 -8.20
C ILE A 172 -8.68 -11.99 -7.22
N LEU A 173 -8.80 -10.74 -7.64
CA LEU A 173 -8.77 -9.62 -6.71
C LEU A 173 -10.18 -9.41 -6.18
N LYS A 174 -10.40 -9.70 -4.89
CA LYS A 174 -11.70 -9.47 -4.24
C LYS A 174 -11.72 -8.13 -3.53
N PHE A 175 -12.73 -7.33 -3.81
CA PHE A 175 -12.98 -6.12 -3.03
C PHE A 175 -13.27 -6.49 -1.56
N LEU A 176 -12.82 -5.70 -0.59
CA LEU A 176 -12.85 -6.06 0.83
C LEU A 176 -14.26 -6.31 1.35
N THR A 177 -15.28 -5.57 0.86
CA THR A 177 -16.68 -5.81 1.24
C THR A 177 -17.27 -7.08 0.62
N ARG A 178 -16.55 -7.74 -0.28
CA ARG A 178 -16.99 -8.97 -0.99
C ARG A 178 -16.19 -10.22 -0.58
N THR A 179 -15.34 -10.12 0.41
CA THR A 179 -14.65 -11.30 0.98
C THR A 179 -15.63 -12.24 1.67
N ARG A 180 -15.23 -13.49 1.84
CA ARG A 180 -15.99 -14.49 2.58
C ARG A 180 -15.03 -15.31 3.45
N PRO A 181 -15.17 -15.27 4.79
CA PRO A 181 -16.10 -14.45 5.58
C PRO A 181 -15.94 -12.94 5.28
N ARG A 182 -16.97 -12.16 5.61
CA ARG A 182 -16.93 -10.70 5.46
C ARG A 182 -16.34 -10.08 6.73
N VAL A 183 -15.34 -9.23 6.59
CA VAL A 183 -14.79 -8.44 7.70
C VAL A 183 -15.36 -7.02 7.66
N PHE A 184 -15.45 -6.43 6.47
CA PHE A 184 -16.00 -5.09 6.26
C PHE A 184 -17.32 -5.17 5.49
N ASP A 185 -18.33 -4.43 5.95
CA ASP A 185 -19.69 -4.50 5.42
C ASP A 185 -19.97 -3.41 4.39
N GLN A 186 -19.41 -2.23 4.60
CA GLN A 186 -19.76 -1.02 3.87
C GLN A 186 -18.55 -0.10 3.66
N VAL A 187 -18.67 0.77 2.68
CA VAL A 187 -17.74 1.89 2.48
C VAL A 187 -18.40 3.14 3.07
N LEU A 188 -17.74 3.74 4.05
CA LEU A 188 -18.20 4.97 4.73
C LEU A 188 -17.82 6.20 3.94
N TYR A 189 -16.63 6.17 3.35
CA TYR A 189 -16.11 7.25 2.53
C TYR A 189 -15.09 6.72 1.52
N HIS A 190 -15.05 7.34 0.36
CA HIS A 190 -14.01 7.09 -0.64
C HIS A 190 -13.64 8.36 -1.39
N CYS A 191 -12.39 8.42 -1.84
CA CYS A 191 -11.91 9.50 -2.69
C CYS A 191 -11.17 8.93 -3.91
N GLN A 192 -11.44 9.48 -5.09
CA GLN A 192 -10.77 9.08 -6.32
C GLN A 192 -9.38 9.72 -6.42
N VAL A 193 -8.40 8.99 -6.97
CA VAL A 193 -7.05 9.53 -7.21
C VAL A 193 -7.11 10.74 -8.13
N LYS A 194 -7.90 10.64 -9.20
CA LYS A 194 -8.07 11.72 -10.19
C LYS A 194 -8.55 13.02 -9.57
N THR A 195 -9.53 12.96 -8.65
CA THR A 195 -10.02 14.12 -7.92
C THR A 195 -8.91 14.82 -7.11
N LEU A 196 -8.02 14.04 -6.49
CA LEU A 196 -6.91 14.61 -5.72
C LEU A 196 -5.83 15.22 -6.62
N LEU A 197 -5.58 14.64 -7.80
CA LEU A 197 -4.66 15.17 -8.80
C LEU A 197 -5.19 16.49 -9.38
N GLU A 198 -6.45 16.53 -9.78
CA GLU A 198 -7.10 17.73 -10.31
C GLU A 198 -7.17 18.85 -9.26
N GLY A 199 -7.35 18.49 -7.99
CA GLY A 199 -7.31 19.43 -6.87
C GLY A 199 -5.91 19.90 -6.45
N GLY A 200 -4.85 19.42 -7.12
CA GLY A 200 -3.46 19.75 -6.77
C GLY A 200 -2.98 19.18 -5.43
N PHE A 201 -3.70 18.18 -4.88
CA PHE A 201 -3.36 17.53 -3.62
C PHE A 201 -2.34 16.40 -3.78
N LEU A 202 -2.10 15.97 -5.01
CA LEU A 202 -1.07 14.99 -5.39
C LEU A 202 -0.22 15.56 -6.52
N ALA A 203 1.02 15.07 -6.65
CA ALA A 203 1.91 15.44 -7.75
C ALA A 203 1.43 14.81 -9.06
N LYS A 204 1.54 15.54 -10.16
CA LYS A 204 1.27 15.01 -11.50
C LYS A 204 2.20 13.84 -11.80
N LEU A 205 1.71 12.87 -12.55
CA LEU A 205 2.48 11.69 -12.95
C LEU A 205 2.76 11.72 -14.45
N ARG A 206 4.00 11.39 -14.82
CA ARG A 206 4.41 11.12 -16.20
C ARG A 206 4.78 9.67 -16.34
N TYR A 207 4.16 8.99 -17.29
CA TYR A 207 4.38 7.55 -17.51
C TYR A 207 5.27 7.34 -18.74
N PHE A 208 6.24 6.46 -18.57
CA PHE A 208 7.14 6.01 -19.61
C PHE A 208 6.98 4.49 -19.69
N ASP A 209 6.15 4.02 -20.62
CA ASP A 209 5.97 2.59 -20.89
C ASP A 209 7.11 2.12 -21.79
N MET A 210 8.03 1.39 -21.21
CA MET A 210 9.26 0.89 -21.82
C MET A 210 9.37 -0.63 -21.63
N ASN A 211 8.25 -1.35 -21.78
CA ASN A 211 8.21 -2.80 -21.58
C ASN A 211 9.18 -3.54 -22.51
N ALA A 212 10.02 -4.38 -21.90
CA ALA A 212 10.99 -5.24 -22.60
C ALA A 212 10.70 -6.74 -22.46
N LEU A 213 9.63 -7.12 -21.76
CA LEU A 213 9.35 -8.50 -21.38
C LEU A 213 8.16 -9.08 -22.16
N GLU A 214 8.27 -10.34 -22.55
CA GLU A 214 7.18 -11.13 -23.14
C GLU A 214 6.56 -12.05 -22.08
N LEU A 215 5.76 -11.49 -21.19
CA LEU A 215 5.23 -12.19 -20.02
C LEU A 215 4.22 -13.30 -20.32
N ASP A 216 3.68 -13.36 -21.53
CA ASP A 216 2.77 -14.44 -21.97
C ASP A 216 3.44 -15.81 -21.90
N ASN A 217 4.75 -15.88 -22.12
CA ASN A 217 5.54 -17.10 -22.06
C ASN A 217 6.00 -17.45 -20.61
N VAL A 218 5.89 -16.54 -19.67
CA VAL A 218 6.30 -16.76 -18.28
C VAL A 218 5.19 -17.51 -17.54
N LYS A 219 5.53 -18.58 -16.83
CA LYS A 219 4.58 -19.33 -16.00
C LYS A 219 4.14 -18.53 -14.79
N LEU A 220 2.92 -18.81 -14.33
CA LEU A 220 2.50 -18.38 -13.01
C LEU A 220 2.98 -19.38 -11.94
N ASN A 221 3.17 -18.90 -10.71
CA ASN A 221 3.47 -19.75 -9.56
C ASN A 221 2.33 -20.71 -9.25
N SER A 222 2.53 -21.66 -8.34
CA SER A 222 1.55 -22.70 -7.99
C SER A 222 0.20 -22.17 -7.53
N THR A 223 0.17 -20.95 -6.97
CA THR A 223 -1.06 -20.29 -6.51
C THR A 223 -1.74 -19.46 -7.62
N GLY A 224 -1.08 -19.24 -8.75
CA GLY A 224 -1.53 -18.32 -9.80
C GLY A 224 -1.54 -16.85 -9.37
N ALA A 225 -0.88 -16.51 -8.27
CA ALA A 225 -0.91 -15.18 -7.64
C ALA A 225 0.14 -14.22 -8.19
N ASP A 226 1.25 -14.74 -8.69
CA ASP A 226 2.35 -13.99 -9.30
C ASP A 226 3.12 -14.90 -10.28
N TYR A 227 4.12 -14.35 -10.93
CA TYR A 227 4.99 -15.08 -11.85
C TYR A 227 5.87 -16.08 -11.10
N ASP A 228 6.12 -17.25 -11.74
CA ASP A 228 7.10 -18.24 -11.27
C ASP A 228 8.52 -17.70 -11.41
N GLU A 229 9.31 -17.79 -10.34
CA GLU A 229 10.65 -17.17 -10.28
C GLU A 229 11.60 -17.72 -11.31
N LEU A 230 11.66 -19.04 -11.48
CA LEU A 230 12.57 -19.67 -12.43
C LEU A 230 12.20 -19.34 -13.87
N SER A 231 10.90 -19.35 -14.19
CA SER A 231 10.40 -18.99 -15.51
C SER A 231 10.68 -17.53 -15.83
N LEU A 232 10.50 -16.65 -14.85
CA LEU A 232 10.78 -15.21 -14.99
C LEU A 232 12.27 -14.93 -15.15
N PHE A 233 13.13 -15.61 -14.37
CA PHE A 233 14.59 -15.48 -14.47
C PHE A 233 15.09 -15.86 -15.88
N LYS A 234 14.56 -16.95 -16.47
CA LYS A 234 14.88 -17.34 -17.84
C LYS A 234 14.49 -16.28 -18.87
N GLU A 235 13.34 -15.65 -18.69
CA GLU A 235 12.89 -14.55 -19.55
C GLU A 235 13.81 -13.34 -19.41
N PHE A 236 14.21 -12.97 -18.19
CA PHE A 236 15.16 -11.88 -17.93
C PHE A 236 16.49 -12.12 -18.64
N GLN A 237 17.01 -13.35 -18.58
CA GLN A 237 18.25 -13.71 -19.28
C GLN A 237 18.07 -13.65 -20.81
N ARG A 238 16.93 -14.15 -21.33
CA ARG A 238 16.63 -14.19 -22.78
C ARG A 238 16.69 -12.81 -23.42
N VAL A 239 16.15 -11.80 -22.72
CA VAL A 239 16.05 -10.41 -23.25
C VAL A 239 17.18 -9.49 -22.79
N GLY A 240 18.13 -9.95 -21.96
CA GLY A 240 19.14 -9.08 -21.38
C GLY A 240 18.55 -8.00 -20.47
N PHE A 241 17.55 -8.37 -19.65
CA PHE A 241 16.73 -7.41 -18.89
C PHE A 241 17.52 -6.60 -17.88
N TYR A 242 18.58 -7.18 -17.31
CA TYR A 242 19.46 -6.44 -16.40
C TYR A 242 20.16 -5.27 -17.10
N GLU A 243 20.82 -5.52 -18.22
CA GLU A 243 21.54 -4.51 -19.00
C GLU A 243 20.60 -3.43 -19.52
N TYR A 244 19.39 -3.84 -19.90
CA TYR A 244 18.33 -2.90 -20.26
C TYR A 244 17.94 -2.00 -19.09
N THR A 245 17.69 -2.60 -17.91
CA THR A 245 17.36 -1.86 -16.68
C THR A 245 18.46 -0.86 -16.30
N LEU A 246 19.72 -1.31 -16.28
CA LEU A 246 20.88 -0.45 -15.99
C LEU A 246 20.95 0.75 -16.92
N ASN A 247 20.79 0.53 -18.23
CA ASN A 247 20.79 1.60 -19.22
C ASN A 247 19.65 2.60 -19.00
N ILE A 248 18.46 2.14 -18.62
CA ILE A 248 17.34 3.04 -18.30
C ILE A 248 17.61 3.82 -17.02
N VAL A 249 18.11 3.19 -15.97
CA VAL A 249 18.49 3.87 -14.70
C VAL A 249 19.49 4.99 -15.00
N LYS A 250 20.57 4.72 -15.75
CA LYS A 250 21.56 5.73 -16.15
C LYS A 250 20.96 6.89 -16.93
N ARG A 251 20.01 6.64 -17.83
CA ARG A 251 19.29 7.69 -18.58
C ARG A 251 18.38 8.53 -17.67
N VAL A 252 17.74 7.90 -16.71
CA VAL A 252 16.85 8.58 -15.75
C VAL A 252 17.64 9.41 -14.74
N MET A 253 18.83 8.97 -14.34
CA MET A 253 19.75 9.76 -13.51
C MET A 253 20.25 11.02 -14.22
N ARG A 254 20.38 10.98 -15.53
CA ARG A 254 20.90 12.10 -16.36
C ARG A 254 19.98 12.33 -17.56
N PRO A 255 18.78 12.93 -17.32
CA PRO A 255 17.81 13.18 -18.39
C PRO A 255 18.34 14.17 -19.42
N LYS A 256 17.96 13.98 -20.69
CA LYS A 256 18.42 14.84 -21.80
C LYS A 256 17.94 16.29 -21.69
N ASP A 257 16.84 16.53 -20.99
CA ASP A 257 16.27 17.86 -20.74
C ASP A 257 16.99 18.62 -19.61
N GLY A 258 18.04 18.02 -19.02
CA GLY A 258 18.83 18.61 -17.94
C GLY A 258 18.11 18.68 -16.59
N SER A 259 16.92 18.09 -16.46
CA SER A 259 16.22 18.03 -15.17
C SER A 259 17.00 17.18 -14.17
N VAL A 260 16.90 17.55 -12.88
CA VAL A 260 17.53 16.80 -11.79
C VAL A 260 16.46 15.96 -11.11
N ARG A 261 16.77 14.69 -10.84
CA ARG A 261 15.89 13.81 -10.05
C ARG A 261 16.27 13.88 -8.57
N HIS A 262 15.26 14.04 -7.71
CA HIS A 262 15.47 14.16 -6.26
C HIS A 262 15.60 12.80 -5.57
N GLY A 263 15.27 11.72 -6.27
CA GLY A 263 15.42 10.36 -5.80
C GLY A 263 14.80 9.37 -6.77
N ILE A 264 15.51 8.29 -7.04
CA ILE A 264 15.10 7.22 -7.96
C ILE A 264 14.94 5.93 -7.15
N LEU A 265 13.73 5.38 -7.10
CA LEU A 265 13.45 4.11 -6.45
C LEU A 265 13.21 3.05 -7.52
N VAL A 266 14.12 2.07 -7.63
CA VAL A 266 14.03 0.98 -8.59
C VAL A 266 13.49 -0.26 -7.89
N PHE A 267 12.31 -0.73 -8.30
CA PHE A 267 11.76 -1.98 -7.83
C PHE A 267 12.25 -3.14 -8.69
N VAL A 268 13.14 -3.96 -8.15
CA VAL A 268 13.69 -5.14 -8.83
C VAL A 268 13.14 -6.43 -8.22
N ARG A 269 13.24 -7.54 -8.97
CA ARG A 269 12.73 -8.85 -8.51
C ARG A 269 13.75 -9.61 -7.70
N PHE A 270 14.99 -9.64 -8.15
CA PHE A 270 16.07 -10.46 -7.60
C PHE A 270 17.08 -9.61 -6.85
N VAL A 271 17.62 -10.15 -5.75
CA VAL A 271 18.63 -9.47 -4.92
C VAL A 271 19.91 -9.29 -5.72
N GLU A 272 20.30 -10.30 -6.51
CA GLU A 272 21.48 -10.26 -7.36
C GLU A 272 21.45 -9.10 -8.37
N ASP A 273 20.27 -8.82 -8.96
CA ASP A 273 20.13 -7.67 -9.86
C ASP A 273 20.26 -6.32 -9.11
N ALA A 274 19.79 -6.27 -7.86
CA ALA A 274 19.94 -5.08 -7.03
C ALA A 274 21.41 -4.82 -6.66
N GLU A 275 22.14 -5.86 -6.27
CA GLU A 275 23.56 -5.81 -5.91
C GLU A 275 24.41 -5.40 -7.12
N ARG A 276 24.17 -6.01 -8.29
CA ARG A 276 24.84 -5.61 -9.54
C ARG A 276 24.56 -4.15 -9.92
N LEU A 277 23.31 -3.65 -9.70
CA LEU A 277 23.00 -2.23 -9.95
C LEU A 277 23.82 -1.30 -9.03
N ALA A 278 24.01 -1.67 -7.77
CA ALA A 278 24.84 -0.90 -6.85
C ALA A 278 26.30 -0.89 -7.27
N ASP A 279 26.83 -2.04 -7.70
CA ASP A 279 28.22 -2.16 -8.19
C ASP A 279 28.42 -1.35 -9.48
N ASP A 280 27.53 -1.48 -10.48
CA ASP A 280 27.65 -0.84 -11.79
C ASP A 280 27.34 0.68 -11.76
N LEU A 281 26.72 1.17 -10.71
CA LEU A 281 26.45 2.61 -10.49
C LEU A 281 27.44 3.28 -9.51
N MET A 282 28.49 2.57 -9.08
CA MET A 282 29.67 3.12 -8.41
C MET A 282 29.37 4.15 -7.30
N GLY A 283 28.60 3.76 -6.27
CA GLY A 283 28.29 4.61 -5.11
C GLY A 283 27.10 5.56 -5.29
N PHE A 284 26.49 5.65 -6.48
CA PHE A 284 25.24 6.38 -6.68
C PHE A 284 24.00 5.55 -6.30
N CYS A 285 24.15 4.23 -6.10
CA CYS A 285 23.07 3.31 -5.81
C CYS A 285 23.36 2.50 -4.55
N GLU A 286 22.34 2.34 -3.71
CA GLU A 286 22.38 1.43 -2.56
C GLU A 286 21.23 0.43 -2.62
N VAL A 287 21.42 -0.73 -1.96
CA VAL A 287 20.46 -1.83 -1.97
C VAL A 287 19.66 -1.87 -0.67
N VAL A 288 18.34 -2.00 -0.80
CA VAL A 288 17.44 -2.30 0.32
C VAL A 288 16.63 -3.56 0.00
N SER A 289 16.81 -4.59 0.82
CA SER A 289 16.10 -5.87 0.70
C SER A 289 15.54 -6.34 2.04
N GLY A 290 14.86 -7.50 2.05
CA GLY A 290 14.38 -8.12 3.28
C GLY A 290 15.50 -8.53 4.24
N SER A 291 16.70 -8.83 3.73
CA SER A 291 17.88 -9.20 4.53
C SER A 291 18.66 -7.99 5.06
N THR A 292 18.41 -6.76 4.57
CA THR A 292 19.10 -5.55 5.04
C THR A 292 18.79 -5.29 6.52
N PRO A 293 19.79 -5.29 7.41
CA PRO A 293 19.59 -5.02 8.82
C PRO A 293 18.92 -3.65 9.05
N LYS A 294 18.11 -3.57 10.10
CA LYS A 294 17.28 -2.38 10.33
C LYS A 294 18.11 -1.09 10.44
N LYS A 295 19.18 -1.08 11.24
CA LYS A 295 20.04 0.10 11.41
C LYS A 295 20.68 0.54 10.11
N GLU A 296 21.12 -0.41 9.31
CA GLU A 296 21.70 -0.17 7.99
C GLU A 296 20.65 0.41 7.04
N ARG A 297 19.44 -0.17 7.02
CA ARG A 297 18.33 0.36 6.23
C ARG A 297 18.00 1.80 6.59
N GLU A 298 17.94 2.13 7.88
CA GLU A 298 17.71 3.49 8.37
C GLU A 298 18.81 4.44 7.85
N ALA A 299 20.09 4.02 7.92
CA ALA A 299 21.22 4.81 7.43
C ALA A 299 21.18 5.02 5.90
N ILE A 300 20.86 3.97 5.13
CA ILE A 300 20.69 4.07 3.65
C ILE A 300 19.58 5.07 3.32
N LEU A 301 18.44 4.97 3.99
CA LEU A 301 17.32 5.87 3.75
C LEU A 301 17.62 7.33 4.11
N GLU A 302 18.42 7.57 5.14
CA GLU A 302 18.89 8.93 5.49
C GLU A 302 19.83 9.47 4.41
N ARG A 303 20.83 8.71 3.94
CA ARG A 303 21.72 9.13 2.84
C ARG A 303 20.93 9.47 1.58
N PHE A 304 19.93 8.64 1.25
CA PHE A 304 19.06 8.87 0.11
C PHE A 304 18.22 10.15 0.25
N LYS A 305 17.64 10.40 1.43
CA LYS A 305 16.88 11.63 1.69
C LYS A 305 17.74 12.90 1.64
N ASN A 306 18.99 12.78 2.05
CA ASN A 306 19.97 13.88 2.01
C ASN A 306 20.59 14.10 0.63
N GLY A 307 20.29 13.24 -0.36
CA GLY A 307 20.85 13.31 -1.71
C GLY A 307 22.29 12.80 -1.83
N GLU A 308 22.80 12.12 -0.80
CA GLU A 308 24.12 11.47 -0.83
C GLU A 308 24.09 10.21 -1.71
N THR A 309 22.93 9.57 -1.82
CA THR A 309 22.63 8.45 -2.71
C THR A 309 21.50 8.86 -3.65
N GLU A 310 21.67 8.69 -4.97
CA GLU A 310 20.66 9.09 -5.96
C GLU A 310 19.63 7.98 -6.24
N VAL A 311 20.02 6.71 -6.08
CA VAL A 311 19.23 5.54 -6.47
C VAL A 311 19.14 4.55 -5.31
N ILE A 312 17.94 4.04 -5.05
CA ILE A 312 17.77 2.83 -4.23
C ILE A 312 17.25 1.70 -5.10
N ALA A 313 18.02 0.59 -5.17
CA ALA A 313 17.57 -0.69 -5.70
C ALA A 313 16.83 -1.45 -4.59
N ASN A 314 15.51 -1.59 -4.73
CA ASN A 314 14.65 -2.15 -3.70
C ASN A 314 14.06 -3.51 -4.06
N VAL A 315 14.25 -4.49 -3.18
CA VAL A 315 13.67 -5.84 -3.32
C VAL A 315 12.59 -6.06 -2.26
N GLY A 316 11.36 -5.67 -2.62
CA GLY A 316 10.15 -6.04 -1.87
C GLY A 316 9.88 -5.33 -0.54
N VAL A 317 10.69 -4.35 -0.12
CA VAL A 317 10.61 -3.76 1.23
C VAL A 317 9.95 -2.38 1.24
N LEU A 318 10.33 -1.47 0.36
CA LEU A 318 9.91 -0.05 0.41
C LEU A 318 8.57 0.23 -0.27
N VAL A 319 7.79 -0.79 -0.53
CA VAL A 319 6.43 -0.68 -1.08
C VAL A 319 5.49 -0.01 -0.09
N CYS A 320 5.65 -0.28 1.21
CA CYS A 320 4.87 0.31 2.30
C CYS A 320 5.80 1.01 3.31
N GLY A 321 5.28 2.03 4.01
CA GLY A 321 5.94 2.63 5.18
C GLY A 321 7.10 3.58 4.90
N PHE A 322 7.56 3.73 3.66
CA PHE A 322 8.61 4.68 3.31
C PHE A 322 8.03 6.05 2.99
N ASP A 323 8.40 7.06 3.77
CA ASP A 323 7.98 8.45 3.59
C ASP A 323 9.13 9.34 3.14
N PHE A 324 9.08 9.77 1.88
CA PHE A 324 9.99 10.73 1.30
C PHE A 324 9.23 11.56 0.25
N PRO A 325 8.65 12.71 0.60
CA PRO A 325 7.84 13.52 -0.32
C PRO A 325 8.61 14.01 -1.55
N ALA A 326 9.91 14.26 -1.43
CA ALA A 326 10.75 14.67 -2.54
C ALA A 326 11.00 13.56 -3.58
N LEU A 327 10.84 12.27 -3.23
CA LEU A 327 10.98 11.15 -4.18
C LEU A 327 10.11 11.37 -5.41
N ASP A 328 10.75 11.53 -6.55
CA ASP A 328 10.08 11.92 -7.80
C ASP A 328 10.10 10.85 -8.89
N THR A 329 10.87 9.78 -8.73
CA THR A 329 10.98 8.76 -9.76
C THR A 329 10.85 7.33 -9.21
N VAL A 330 10.01 6.54 -9.87
CA VAL A 330 9.87 5.10 -9.64
C VAL A 330 10.16 4.35 -10.93
N ILE A 331 11.04 3.35 -10.87
CA ILE A 331 11.29 2.44 -11.98
C ILE A 331 10.76 1.05 -11.60
N LEU A 332 9.81 0.55 -12.39
CA LEU A 332 9.20 -0.75 -12.20
C LEU A 332 9.97 -1.79 -13.05
N ALA A 333 11.02 -2.36 -12.48
CA ALA A 333 11.81 -3.46 -13.05
C ALA A 333 11.44 -4.82 -12.43
N ARG A 334 10.22 -4.92 -11.89
CA ARG A 334 9.65 -6.13 -11.33
C ARG A 334 8.25 -6.35 -11.91
N PRO A 335 8.06 -7.34 -12.79
CA PRO A 335 6.72 -7.71 -13.23
C PRO A 335 5.88 -8.19 -12.06
N THR A 336 4.59 -7.89 -12.09
CA THR A 336 3.69 -8.27 -11.00
C THR A 336 2.27 -8.54 -11.50
N MET A 337 1.60 -9.49 -10.84
CA MET A 337 0.17 -9.73 -10.95
C MET A 337 -0.62 -8.92 -9.90
N SER A 338 0.06 -8.22 -8.99
CA SER A 338 -0.55 -7.51 -7.88
C SER A 338 -0.81 -6.04 -8.22
N LEU A 339 -2.09 -5.69 -8.42
CA LEU A 339 -2.53 -4.30 -8.53
C LEU A 339 -2.16 -3.49 -7.28
N ALA A 340 -2.20 -4.11 -6.08
CA ALA A 340 -1.83 -3.43 -4.84
C ALA A 340 -0.34 -3.03 -4.82
N PHE A 341 0.54 -3.94 -5.25
CA PHE A 341 1.96 -3.65 -5.38
C PHE A 341 2.20 -2.49 -6.35
N TYR A 342 1.63 -2.59 -7.57
CA TYR A 342 1.76 -1.56 -8.60
C TYR A 342 1.29 -0.19 -8.08
N TYR A 343 0.09 -0.13 -7.50
CA TYR A 343 -0.50 1.09 -6.97
C TYR A 343 0.35 1.71 -5.85
N GLN A 344 0.82 0.90 -4.91
CA GLN A 344 1.65 1.37 -3.80
C GLN A 344 3.05 1.80 -4.25
N ALA A 345 3.65 1.11 -5.22
CA ALA A 345 4.94 1.48 -5.80
C ALA A 345 4.85 2.86 -6.49
N VAL A 346 3.87 3.07 -7.38
CA VAL A 346 3.61 4.38 -8.01
C VAL A 346 3.28 5.43 -6.95
N GLY A 347 2.57 5.04 -5.91
CA GLY A 347 2.23 5.90 -4.78
C GLY A 347 3.43 6.48 -4.02
N ARG A 348 4.64 5.99 -4.25
CA ARG A 348 5.85 6.56 -3.64
C ARG A 348 6.24 7.91 -4.28
N CYS A 349 6.04 8.10 -5.58
CA CYS A 349 6.36 9.36 -6.26
C CYS A 349 5.17 10.32 -6.45
N ILE A 350 3.95 9.93 -6.04
CA ILE A 350 2.74 10.77 -6.22
C ILE A 350 2.56 11.85 -5.14
N ARG A 351 3.34 11.82 -4.06
CA ARG A 351 3.21 12.81 -2.98
C ARG A 351 3.55 14.21 -3.46
N PRO A 352 2.78 15.24 -3.04
CA PRO A 352 3.07 16.60 -3.44
C PRO A 352 4.40 17.09 -2.85
N TYR A 353 5.16 17.76 -3.67
CA TYR A 353 6.39 18.46 -3.29
C TYR A 353 6.56 19.65 -4.27
N PRO A 354 7.17 20.77 -3.86
CA PRO A 354 7.35 21.93 -4.75
C PRO A 354 8.01 21.54 -6.07
N ASP A 355 7.44 22.03 -7.18
CA ASP A 355 7.95 21.87 -8.55
C ASP A 355 8.20 20.42 -9.01
N LYS A 356 7.51 19.47 -8.39
CA LYS A 356 7.68 18.05 -8.65
C LYS A 356 6.64 17.47 -9.61
N ASP A 357 7.11 16.82 -10.67
CA ASP A 357 6.37 15.83 -11.45
C ASP A 357 6.90 14.42 -11.12
N GLY A 358 6.02 13.50 -10.77
CA GLY A 358 6.38 12.11 -10.51
C GLY A 358 6.62 11.34 -11.82
N TRP A 359 7.74 10.66 -11.95
CA TRP A 359 8.04 9.81 -13.10
C TRP A 359 7.81 8.34 -12.76
N VAL A 360 7.00 7.69 -13.57
CA VAL A 360 6.73 6.25 -13.51
C VAL A 360 7.32 5.62 -14.76
N VAL A 361 8.44 4.93 -14.61
CA VAL A 361 9.12 4.22 -15.70
C VAL A 361 8.81 2.75 -15.58
N ASP A 362 8.00 2.23 -16.49
CA ASP A 362 7.53 0.84 -16.45
C ASP A 362 8.28 0.00 -17.49
N LEU A 363 9.10 -0.94 -17.01
CA LEU A 363 9.86 -1.87 -17.84
C LEU A 363 9.17 -3.23 -18.00
N CYS A 364 8.00 -3.41 -17.36
CA CYS A 364 7.36 -4.70 -17.18
C CYS A 364 5.89 -4.76 -17.67
N GLY A 365 5.40 -3.68 -18.30
CA GLY A 365 4.03 -3.63 -18.82
C GLY A 365 2.93 -3.54 -17.77
N SER A 366 3.24 -3.08 -16.55
CA SER A 366 2.24 -2.90 -15.48
C SER A 366 1.22 -1.83 -15.83
N VAL A 367 1.66 -0.73 -16.48
CA VAL A 367 0.78 0.34 -16.96
C VAL A 367 -0.19 -0.17 -18.02
N THR A 368 0.29 -0.96 -18.98
CA THR A 368 -0.59 -1.60 -20.00
C THR A 368 -1.59 -2.56 -19.34
N LYS A 369 -1.17 -3.30 -18.33
CA LYS A 369 -2.01 -4.30 -17.64
C LYS A 369 -3.08 -3.69 -16.75
N PHE A 370 -2.73 -2.70 -15.94
CA PHE A 370 -3.59 -2.14 -14.89
C PHE A 370 -4.15 -0.75 -15.24
N GLY A 371 -3.60 -0.07 -16.22
CA GLY A 371 -3.85 1.34 -16.52
C GLY A 371 -3.00 2.28 -15.67
N LYS A 372 -3.09 3.58 -15.92
CA LYS A 372 -2.49 4.60 -15.06
C LYS A 372 -3.21 4.64 -13.71
N VAL A 373 -2.52 5.07 -12.67
CA VAL A 373 -3.12 5.10 -11.31
C VAL A 373 -4.30 6.06 -11.23
N GLU A 374 -4.28 7.15 -11.98
CA GLU A 374 -5.39 8.10 -12.11
C GLU A 374 -6.61 7.56 -12.87
N ASP A 375 -6.42 6.50 -13.68
CA ASP A 375 -7.51 5.84 -14.40
C ASP A 375 -8.21 4.76 -13.55
N LEU A 376 -7.65 4.46 -12.37
CA LEU A 376 -8.28 3.53 -11.43
C LEU A 376 -9.49 4.21 -10.77
N TRP A 377 -10.65 3.62 -10.98
CA TRP A 377 -11.92 4.18 -10.54
C TRP A 377 -12.66 3.24 -9.61
N LEU A 378 -13.08 3.75 -8.45
CA LEU A 378 -14.01 3.05 -7.57
C LEU A 378 -15.42 3.24 -8.10
N ASP A 379 -16.10 2.14 -8.34
CA ASP A 379 -17.42 2.11 -8.97
C ASP A 379 -18.27 0.97 -8.39
N HIS A 380 -19.48 0.81 -8.90
CA HIS A 380 -20.39 -0.27 -8.55
C HIS A 380 -20.66 -1.16 -9.77
N ASP A 381 -20.76 -2.47 -9.55
CA ASP A 381 -21.26 -3.38 -10.58
C ASP A 381 -22.79 -3.30 -10.67
N GLU A 382 -23.37 -3.99 -11.64
CA GLU A 382 -24.84 -4.04 -11.89
C GLU A 382 -25.67 -4.46 -10.66
N ARG A 383 -25.06 -5.10 -9.68
CA ARG A 383 -25.69 -5.55 -8.43
C ARG A 383 -25.41 -4.62 -7.25
N GLY A 384 -24.88 -3.43 -7.52
CA GLY A 384 -24.54 -2.42 -6.51
C GLY A 384 -23.33 -2.77 -5.63
N GLY A 385 -22.52 -3.76 -6.00
CA GLY A 385 -21.34 -4.11 -5.24
C GLY A 385 -20.10 -3.35 -5.71
N TRP A 386 -19.27 -2.93 -4.78
CA TRP A 386 -18.04 -2.19 -5.06
C TRP A 386 -17.06 -2.95 -5.95
N ILE A 387 -16.51 -2.24 -6.92
CA ILE A 387 -15.48 -2.71 -7.86
C ILE A 387 -14.42 -1.63 -8.08
N ILE A 388 -13.27 -2.05 -8.63
CA ILE A 388 -12.28 -1.15 -9.25
C ILE A 388 -12.31 -1.42 -10.74
N THR A 389 -12.37 -0.34 -11.51
CA THR A 389 -12.25 -0.34 -12.97
C THR A 389 -11.04 0.48 -13.41
N SER A 390 -10.57 0.26 -14.62
CA SER A 390 -9.59 1.11 -15.31
C SER A 390 -9.92 1.12 -16.79
N ASN A 391 -10.09 2.29 -17.38
CA ASN A 391 -10.45 2.46 -18.80
C ASN A 391 -11.62 1.56 -19.25
N GLY A 392 -12.65 1.44 -18.41
CA GLY A 392 -13.84 0.60 -18.66
C GLY A 392 -13.64 -0.88 -18.41
N LYS A 393 -12.42 -1.34 -18.07
CA LYS A 393 -12.14 -2.75 -17.73
C LYS A 393 -12.27 -2.94 -16.21
N GLN A 394 -13.07 -3.91 -15.80
CA GLN A 394 -13.16 -4.30 -14.39
C GLN A 394 -11.91 -5.07 -13.96
N LEU A 395 -11.25 -4.63 -12.88
CA LEU A 395 -10.03 -5.22 -12.35
C LEU A 395 -10.27 -6.11 -11.11
N THR A 396 -11.32 -5.82 -10.33
CA THR A 396 -11.65 -6.59 -9.12
C THR A 396 -12.89 -7.45 -9.32
N ASN A 397 -13.01 -8.51 -8.50
CA ASN A 397 -14.10 -9.49 -8.54
C ASN A 397 -14.24 -10.24 -9.89
N THR A 398 -13.20 -10.23 -10.69
CA THR A 398 -13.06 -10.97 -11.96
C THR A 398 -11.87 -11.91 -11.88
N PHE A 399 -11.91 -12.99 -12.66
CA PHE A 399 -10.79 -13.91 -12.79
C PHE A 399 -9.60 -13.18 -13.42
N MET A 400 -8.43 -13.30 -12.78
CA MET A 400 -7.22 -12.65 -13.27
C MET A 400 -6.63 -13.45 -14.43
N THR A 401 -6.43 -12.78 -15.54
CA THR A 401 -5.66 -13.29 -16.70
C THR A 401 -4.28 -12.63 -16.71
N LYS A 402 -3.32 -13.31 -17.35
CA LYS A 402 -1.99 -12.73 -17.56
C LYS A 402 -2.06 -11.39 -18.30
#